data_158050aa1d38a8ad09b0ba069d60a3fc
#
_entry.id   158050aa1d38a8ad09b0ba069d60a3fc
#
_cell.length_a   1.000
_cell.length_b   1.000
_cell.length_c   1.000
_cell.angle_alpha   90.00
_cell.angle_beta   90.00
_cell.angle_gamma   90.00
#
_symmetry.space_group_name_H-M   'P 1'
#
loop_
_entity.id
_entity.type
_entity.pdbx_description
1 polymer ?
#
loop_
_entity_poly.entity_id
_entity_poly.type
_entity_poly.pdbx_seq_one_letter_code
_entity_poly.pdbx_strand_id
1 'polypeptide(L)'
;MQKYNRDNFLKSWCDNQKYFDMLSIMGSLSGLFSDNSVPYLDYRLAENIFCMYFNAINHARDCTSYDARLGSLGIGIKTFILSLGNSNEKIAEFNKLKPQLNKLQGINLAKKIAEFRNKRIEFANNIYNIDTSQYHIIGRQEGNLRIFNTPYDKINIENIHIKRDNETSISFNDEINEYIFNKSKSVLMQRFIVSNIYKDVKIEILKNPLELLEKFFKQLNSKDKVLTKGIDYVVLPLYSLRNHEVPLKSGLNQWNASGRPRHEDELYIPVPAFIHKYYPNFFPSRDVSFELLLPDGTKLSAKMCQDGAKGLMSNPNRELGNWLLRKILHKKPHNIVTMQDLDEFGFDSVCVQKMNYKNEAGLQVYKIYFTQNVENYDNFIQKK
;
A
#
# COMPACT_ATOMS: atom_id res chain seq x y z
N MET A 1 -7.13 -20.60 -13.31
CA MET A 1 -5.95 -19.74 -13.09
C MET A 1 -4.89 -20.53 -12.33
N GLN A 2 -3.69 -20.67 -12.89
CA GLN A 2 -2.59 -21.34 -12.20
C GLN A 2 -2.26 -20.53 -10.95
N LYS A 3 -2.23 -21.19 -9.77
CA LYS A 3 -1.97 -20.53 -8.49
C LYS A 3 -0.50 -20.08 -8.50
N TYR A 4 -0.25 -18.80 -8.72
CA TYR A 4 1.10 -18.25 -8.69
C TYR A 4 1.54 -18.18 -7.21
N ASN A 5 2.59 -18.89 -6.85
CA ASN A 5 3.13 -18.95 -5.49
C ASN A 5 4.61 -18.56 -5.45
N ARG A 6 5.19 -18.46 -4.25
CA ARG A 6 6.61 -18.10 -4.02
C ARG A 6 7.56 -18.99 -4.84
N ASP A 7 7.35 -20.30 -4.84
CA ASP A 7 8.28 -21.25 -5.49
C ASP A 7 8.28 -21.09 -7.02
N ASN A 8 7.10 -20.87 -7.61
CA ASN A 8 6.99 -20.62 -9.05
C ASN A 8 7.67 -19.31 -9.44
N PHE A 9 7.49 -18.25 -8.63
CA PHE A 9 8.17 -16.99 -8.85
C PHE A 9 9.68 -17.15 -8.75
N LEU A 10 10.19 -17.79 -7.67
CA LEU A 10 11.63 -17.97 -7.47
C LEU A 10 12.31 -18.82 -8.53
N LYS A 11 11.57 -19.70 -9.22
CA LYS A 11 12.09 -20.49 -10.34
C LYS A 11 12.19 -19.72 -11.66
N SER A 12 11.35 -18.72 -11.87
CA SER A 12 11.16 -18.08 -13.18
C SER A 12 11.54 -16.60 -13.26
N TRP A 13 11.73 -15.92 -12.13
CA TRP A 13 11.98 -14.47 -12.16
C TRP A 13 13.27 -14.10 -12.93
N CYS A 14 14.30 -14.95 -12.88
CA CYS A 14 15.57 -14.75 -13.59
C CYS A 14 15.46 -14.83 -15.11
N ASP A 15 14.38 -15.41 -15.62
CA ASP A 15 14.19 -15.64 -17.08
C ASP A 15 13.53 -14.46 -17.78
N ASN A 16 13.08 -13.44 -17.02
CA ASN A 16 12.38 -12.28 -17.57
C ASN A 16 13.36 -11.24 -18.14
N GLN A 17 13.96 -11.55 -19.30
CA GLN A 17 14.95 -10.67 -19.91
C GLN A 17 14.39 -9.27 -20.19
N LYS A 18 13.14 -9.13 -20.61
CA LYS A 18 12.50 -7.82 -20.86
C LYS A 18 12.46 -6.93 -19.61
N TYR A 19 12.28 -7.53 -18.44
CA TYR A 19 12.35 -6.82 -17.17
C TYR A 19 13.75 -6.26 -16.93
N PHE A 20 14.79 -7.06 -17.12
CA PHE A 20 16.17 -6.62 -16.93
C PHE A 20 16.62 -5.59 -17.96
N ASP A 21 16.18 -5.74 -19.23
CA ASP A 21 16.44 -4.75 -20.27
C ASP A 21 15.84 -3.39 -19.90
N MET A 22 14.61 -3.37 -19.38
CA MET A 22 13.98 -2.11 -18.92
C MET A 22 14.70 -1.52 -17.72
N LEU A 23 15.12 -2.32 -16.74
CA LEU A 23 15.95 -1.85 -15.63
C LEU A 23 17.28 -1.26 -16.11
N SER A 24 17.90 -1.88 -17.12
CA SER A 24 19.13 -1.35 -17.74
C SER A 24 18.90 0.00 -18.41
N ILE A 25 17.83 0.13 -19.20
CA ILE A 25 17.45 1.42 -19.82
C ILE A 25 17.25 2.50 -18.78
N MET A 26 16.44 2.22 -17.74
CA MET A 26 16.14 3.21 -16.71
C MET A 26 17.35 3.56 -15.85
N GLY A 27 18.20 2.58 -15.53
CA GLY A 27 19.47 2.82 -14.86
C GLY A 27 20.43 3.68 -15.68
N SER A 28 20.47 3.51 -17.00
CA SER A 28 21.29 4.34 -17.90
C SER A 28 20.83 5.80 -17.96
N LEU A 29 19.55 6.07 -17.68
CA LEU A 29 18.97 7.41 -17.60
C LEU A 29 19.19 8.10 -16.25
N SER A 30 19.96 7.50 -15.33
CA SER A 30 20.21 8.02 -13.98
C SER A 30 20.72 9.46 -13.95
N GLY A 31 21.49 9.87 -14.98
CA GLY A 31 21.98 11.24 -15.14
C GLY A 31 20.89 12.32 -15.27
N LEU A 32 19.61 11.92 -15.42
CA LEU A 32 18.47 12.86 -15.32
C LEU A 32 18.18 13.31 -13.88
N PHE A 33 18.62 12.55 -12.88
CA PHE A 33 18.22 12.73 -11.49
C PHE A 33 19.40 12.91 -10.53
N SER A 34 20.58 12.44 -10.89
CA SER A 34 21.76 12.45 -10.04
C SER A 34 23.05 12.34 -10.84
N ASP A 35 24.08 13.12 -10.44
CA ASP A 35 25.43 13.04 -11.00
C ASP A 35 26.29 11.94 -10.34
N ASN A 36 25.68 11.02 -9.56
CA ASN A 36 26.36 9.96 -8.88
C ASN A 36 26.75 8.82 -9.85
N SER A 37 27.91 8.18 -9.63
CA SER A 37 28.33 6.99 -10.37
C SER A 37 27.47 5.75 -10.08
N VAL A 38 26.75 5.74 -8.95
CA VAL A 38 25.76 4.68 -8.62
C VAL A 38 24.45 4.99 -9.32
N PRO A 39 23.90 4.07 -10.14
CA PRO A 39 22.66 4.28 -10.85
C PRO A 39 21.51 4.69 -9.91
N TYR A 40 20.77 5.72 -10.26
CA TYR A 40 19.56 6.10 -9.56
C TYR A 40 18.36 5.37 -10.14
N LEU A 41 17.55 4.76 -9.28
CA LEU A 41 16.28 4.17 -9.65
C LEU A 41 15.24 4.55 -8.59
N ASP A 42 14.25 5.34 -8.97
CA ASP A 42 13.15 5.70 -8.09
C ASP A 42 12.31 4.48 -7.72
N TYR A 43 11.86 4.43 -6.46
CA TYR A 43 11.10 3.27 -5.96
C TYR A 43 9.78 3.06 -6.70
N ARG A 44 9.05 4.14 -7.05
CA ARG A 44 7.80 4.07 -7.84
C ARG A 44 8.04 3.54 -9.26
N LEU A 45 9.14 3.94 -9.85
CA LEU A 45 9.54 3.45 -11.16
C LEU A 45 9.86 1.96 -11.10
N ALA A 46 10.58 1.51 -10.08
CA ALA A 46 10.88 0.09 -9.84
C ALA A 46 9.61 -0.76 -9.68
N GLU A 47 8.65 -0.29 -8.86
CA GLU A 47 7.34 -0.91 -8.66
C GLU A 47 6.56 -1.03 -9.99
N ASN A 48 6.50 0.06 -10.76
CA ASN A 48 5.79 0.09 -12.04
C ASN A 48 6.42 -0.86 -13.08
N ILE A 49 7.75 -0.88 -13.19
CA ILE A 49 8.47 -1.78 -14.10
C ILE A 49 8.21 -3.24 -13.69
N PHE A 50 8.32 -3.56 -12.40
CA PHE A 50 8.02 -4.90 -11.91
C PHE A 50 6.59 -5.31 -12.29
N CYS A 51 5.60 -4.48 -11.97
CA CYS A 51 4.21 -4.80 -12.25
C CYS A 51 3.94 -4.98 -13.75
N MET A 52 4.54 -4.15 -14.61
CA MET A 52 4.38 -4.23 -16.06
C MET A 52 4.94 -5.54 -16.63
N TYR A 53 6.15 -5.92 -16.24
CA TYR A 53 6.85 -7.05 -16.85
C TYR A 53 6.53 -8.40 -16.22
N PHE A 54 6.05 -8.43 -14.99
CA PHE A 54 5.54 -9.65 -14.35
C PHE A 54 4.01 -9.78 -14.43
N ASN A 55 3.32 -8.81 -15.04
CA ASN A 55 1.86 -8.73 -15.07
C ASN A 55 1.25 -8.80 -13.66
N ALA A 56 1.90 -8.10 -12.72
CA ALA A 56 1.50 -8.03 -11.32
C ALA A 56 0.46 -6.93 -11.10
N ILE A 57 -0.40 -7.11 -10.12
CA ILE A 57 -1.31 -6.06 -9.65
C ILE A 57 -0.49 -5.07 -8.82
N ASN A 58 -0.52 -3.79 -9.18
CA ASN A 58 0.19 -2.73 -8.49
C ASN A 58 -0.62 -2.23 -7.29
N HIS A 59 -0.02 -2.25 -6.11
CA HIS A 59 -0.56 -1.77 -4.85
C HIS A 59 0.10 -0.48 -4.35
N ALA A 60 0.87 0.19 -5.20
CA ALA A 60 1.65 1.39 -4.85
C ALA A 60 0.84 2.55 -4.25
N ARG A 61 -0.49 2.56 -4.42
CA ARG A 61 -1.42 3.56 -3.85
C ARG A 61 -2.22 3.04 -2.66
N ASP A 62 -2.12 1.75 -2.38
CA ASP A 62 -2.85 1.11 -1.30
C ASP A 62 -2.02 1.23 0.00
N CYS A 63 -2.66 1.48 1.13
CA CYS A 63 -2.03 1.32 2.44
C CYS A 63 -1.95 -0.16 2.79
N THR A 64 -0.98 -0.83 2.21
CA THR A 64 -0.73 -2.25 2.40
C THR A 64 0.75 -2.51 2.66
N SER A 65 1.04 -3.70 3.19
CA SER A 65 2.41 -4.15 3.41
C SER A 65 3.14 -4.53 2.13
N TYR A 66 2.44 -4.65 0.99
CA TYR A 66 3.00 -5.09 -0.28
C TYR A 66 2.88 -4.01 -1.35
N ASP A 67 3.91 -3.91 -2.20
CA ASP A 67 3.94 -2.98 -3.33
C ASP A 67 3.29 -3.58 -4.58
N ALA A 68 3.30 -4.92 -4.69
CA ALA A 68 2.69 -5.65 -5.81
C ALA A 68 2.12 -7.01 -5.36
N ARG A 69 1.26 -7.61 -6.22
CA ARG A 69 0.70 -8.94 -6.02
C ARG A 69 0.71 -9.76 -7.31
N LEU A 70 1.17 -11.02 -7.19
CA LEU A 70 1.13 -12.05 -8.24
C LEU A 70 0.27 -13.23 -7.75
N GLY A 71 -1.01 -13.27 -8.14
CA GLY A 71 -1.93 -14.28 -7.61
C GLY A 71 -2.07 -14.19 -6.09
N SER A 72 -1.64 -15.24 -5.36
CA SER A 72 -1.60 -15.26 -3.89
C SER A 72 -0.20 -14.95 -3.30
N LEU A 73 0.74 -14.45 -4.12
CA LEU A 73 2.06 -14.01 -3.67
C LEU A 73 2.11 -12.50 -3.49
N GLY A 74 2.35 -12.02 -2.27
CA GLY A 74 2.64 -10.62 -1.96
C GLY A 74 4.12 -10.28 -2.23
N ILE A 75 4.37 -9.16 -2.91
CA ILE A 75 5.73 -8.71 -3.23
C ILE A 75 5.98 -7.34 -2.62
N GLY A 76 7.04 -7.25 -1.79
CA GLY A 76 7.62 -5.98 -1.39
C GLY A 76 8.79 -5.64 -2.30
N ILE A 77 8.77 -4.49 -2.94
CA ILE A 77 9.83 -4.07 -3.87
C ILE A 77 10.71 -3.05 -3.18
N LYS A 78 12.03 -3.29 -3.19
CA LYS A 78 13.01 -2.41 -2.57
C LYS A 78 14.10 -2.02 -3.56
N THR A 79 14.48 -0.73 -3.53
CA THR A 79 15.66 -0.25 -4.26
C THR A 79 16.51 0.61 -3.33
N PHE A 80 17.79 0.24 -3.18
CA PHE A 80 18.72 0.93 -2.29
C PHE A 80 20.17 0.75 -2.75
N ILE A 81 21.07 1.58 -2.21
CA ILE A 81 22.51 1.42 -2.44
C ILE A 81 22.99 0.21 -1.64
N LEU A 82 23.58 -0.73 -2.34
CA LEU A 82 24.09 -1.97 -1.78
C LEU A 82 25.60 -1.82 -1.45
N SER A 83 25.91 -1.58 -0.18
CA SER A 83 27.29 -1.48 0.29
C SER A 83 27.74 -2.79 0.92
N LEU A 84 28.88 -3.33 0.49
CA LEU A 84 29.47 -4.55 1.04
C LEU A 84 28.51 -5.75 1.13
N GLY A 85 27.58 -5.86 0.18
CA GLY A 85 26.63 -6.99 0.09
C GLY A 85 25.46 -6.95 1.07
N ASN A 86 25.25 -5.85 1.79
CA ASN A 86 24.11 -5.69 2.70
C ASN A 86 23.64 -4.22 2.81
N SER A 87 22.43 -4.00 3.34
CA SER A 87 21.91 -2.69 3.71
C SER A 87 20.85 -2.81 4.81
N ASN A 88 20.69 -1.74 5.61
CA ASN A 88 19.57 -1.61 6.57
C ASN A 88 18.50 -0.70 5.97
N GLU A 89 17.34 -1.27 5.68
CA GLU A 89 16.27 -0.56 4.96
C GLU A 89 15.00 -0.49 5.75
N LYS A 90 14.29 0.63 5.62
CA LYS A 90 12.99 0.83 6.25
C LYS A 90 11.98 -0.19 5.75
N ILE A 91 11.33 -0.90 6.71
CA ILE A 91 10.26 -1.87 6.43
C ILE A 91 8.92 -1.47 7.06
N ALA A 92 8.91 -0.61 8.08
CA ALA A 92 7.69 -0.08 8.68
C ALA A 92 7.95 1.26 9.38
N GLU A 93 6.88 2.04 9.56
CA GLU A 93 6.88 3.30 10.30
C GLU A 93 5.64 3.35 11.20
N PHE A 94 5.82 3.83 12.45
CA PHE A 94 4.79 3.78 13.51
C PHE A 94 4.58 5.14 14.17
N ASN A 95 4.62 6.25 13.42
CA ASN A 95 4.54 7.61 13.95
C ASN A 95 3.29 7.83 14.81
N LYS A 96 2.12 7.38 14.37
CA LYS A 96 0.86 7.50 15.12
C LYS A 96 0.82 6.63 16.39
N LEU A 97 1.61 5.56 16.45
CA LEU A 97 1.71 4.66 17.60
C LEU A 97 2.87 5.01 18.54
N LYS A 98 3.65 6.04 18.21
CA LYS A 98 4.78 6.52 19.04
C LYS A 98 4.45 6.74 20.52
N PRO A 99 3.30 7.34 20.92
CA PRO A 99 2.96 7.49 22.33
C PRO A 99 2.84 6.18 23.11
N GLN A 100 2.45 5.08 22.44
CA GLN A 100 2.39 3.74 23.05
C GLN A 100 3.79 3.13 23.13
N LEU A 101 4.59 3.25 22.07
CA LEU A 101 5.93 2.68 22.01
C LEU A 101 6.90 3.36 23.00
N ASN A 102 6.77 4.67 23.21
CA ASN A 102 7.61 5.42 24.16
C ASN A 102 7.45 4.98 25.63
N LYS A 103 6.37 4.27 25.97
CA LYS A 103 6.13 3.74 27.31
C LYS A 103 6.85 2.41 27.57
N LEU A 104 7.46 1.82 26.54
CA LEU A 104 8.06 0.50 26.58
C LEU A 104 9.56 0.57 26.39
N GLN A 105 10.29 -0.42 26.94
CA GLN A 105 11.74 -0.56 26.82
C GLN A 105 12.14 -2.03 26.63
N GLY A 106 13.35 -2.26 26.16
CA GLY A 106 13.95 -3.59 26.04
C GLY A 106 13.05 -4.54 25.23
N ILE A 107 12.94 -5.77 25.72
CA ILE A 107 12.20 -6.84 25.06
C ILE A 107 10.72 -6.51 24.83
N ASN A 108 10.09 -5.76 25.75
CA ASN A 108 8.68 -5.38 25.61
C ASN A 108 8.47 -4.40 24.45
N LEU A 109 9.41 -3.48 24.23
CA LEU A 109 9.39 -2.59 23.07
C LEU A 109 9.56 -3.37 21.78
N ALA A 110 10.56 -4.26 21.70
CA ALA A 110 10.82 -5.06 20.51
C ALA A 110 9.63 -5.96 20.13
N LYS A 111 9.04 -6.66 21.12
CA LYS A 111 7.84 -7.48 20.93
C LYS A 111 6.65 -6.64 20.42
N LYS A 112 6.42 -5.45 20.98
CA LYS A 112 5.32 -4.58 20.56
C LYS A 112 5.47 -4.06 19.13
N ILE A 113 6.68 -3.71 18.72
CA ILE A 113 7.02 -3.32 17.35
C ILE A 113 6.75 -4.48 16.39
N ALA A 114 7.17 -5.70 16.76
CA ALA A 114 6.94 -6.90 15.98
C ALA A 114 5.44 -7.21 15.84
N GLU A 115 4.65 -7.09 16.91
CA GLU A 115 3.18 -7.23 16.89
C GLU A 115 2.55 -6.27 15.89
N PHE A 116 2.90 -4.98 15.93
CA PHE A 116 2.34 -3.99 15.02
C PHE A 116 2.70 -4.27 13.55
N ARG A 117 3.95 -4.65 13.28
CA ARG A 117 4.35 -5.03 11.93
C ARG A 117 3.60 -6.26 11.45
N ASN A 118 3.55 -7.31 12.28
CA ASN A 118 2.89 -8.57 11.93
C ASN A 118 1.40 -8.37 11.69
N LYS A 119 0.73 -7.54 12.50
CA LYS A 119 -0.68 -7.17 12.30
C LYS A 119 -0.94 -6.52 10.94
N ARG A 120 -0.04 -5.65 10.46
CA ARG A 120 -0.14 -5.04 9.13
C ARG A 120 0.04 -6.05 8.00
N ILE A 121 0.94 -7.02 8.18
CA ILE A 121 1.12 -8.12 7.22
C ILE A 121 -0.14 -9.00 7.18
N GLU A 122 -0.66 -9.38 8.33
CA GLU A 122 -1.91 -10.18 8.43
C GLU A 122 -3.09 -9.48 7.78
N PHE A 123 -3.22 -8.19 8.03
CA PHE A 123 -4.22 -7.35 7.39
C PHE A 123 -4.10 -7.41 5.86
N ALA A 124 -2.90 -7.19 5.30
CA ALA A 124 -2.68 -7.27 3.86
C ALA A 124 -2.96 -8.67 3.31
N ASN A 125 -2.55 -9.72 4.03
CA ASN A 125 -2.80 -11.10 3.64
C ASN A 125 -4.29 -11.41 3.55
N ASN A 126 -5.07 -10.95 4.52
CA ASN A 126 -6.51 -11.20 4.57
C ASN A 126 -7.26 -10.43 3.48
N ILE A 127 -6.87 -9.16 3.21
CA ILE A 127 -7.53 -8.33 2.20
C ILE A 127 -7.27 -8.86 0.79
N TYR A 128 -6.05 -9.28 0.51
CA TYR A 128 -5.63 -9.62 -0.85
C TYR A 128 -5.54 -11.13 -1.11
N ASN A 129 -5.95 -11.97 -0.13
CA ASN A 129 -5.83 -13.43 -0.18
C ASN A 129 -4.38 -13.86 -0.48
N ILE A 130 -3.41 -13.32 0.27
CA ILE A 130 -1.99 -13.63 0.15
C ILE A 130 -1.66 -14.83 1.02
N ASP A 131 -1.13 -15.88 0.42
CA ASP A 131 -0.68 -17.10 1.11
C ASP A 131 0.80 -16.99 1.50
N THR A 132 1.62 -16.38 0.62
CA THR A 132 3.07 -16.24 0.82
C THR A 132 3.54 -14.86 0.37
N SER A 133 4.70 -14.44 0.84
CA SER A 133 5.25 -13.13 0.46
C SER A 133 6.76 -13.13 0.30
N GLN A 134 7.28 -12.20 -0.52
CA GLN A 134 8.67 -12.12 -0.91
C GLN A 134 9.10 -10.66 -1.07
N TYR A 135 10.30 -10.33 -0.63
CA TYR A 135 10.97 -9.11 -1.08
C TYR A 135 11.65 -9.36 -2.43
N HIS A 136 11.44 -8.46 -3.36
CA HIS A 136 12.18 -8.36 -4.61
C HIS A 136 13.05 -7.11 -4.54
N ILE A 137 14.36 -7.29 -4.54
CA ILE A 137 15.32 -6.25 -4.19
C ILE A 137 16.16 -5.90 -5.40
N ILE A 138 16.30 -4.59 -5.66
CA ILE A 138 17.17 -4.02 -6.68
C ILE A 138 18.26 -3.24 -5.96
N GLY A 139 19.35 -3.93 -5.64
CA GLY A 139 20.55 -3.35 -5.01
C GLY A 139 21.35 -2.56 -6.05
N ARG A 140 21.57 -1.27 -5.79
CA ARG A 140 22.27 -0.36 -6.70
C ARG A 140 23.75 -0.29 -6.31
N GLN A 141 24.62 -0.49 -7.28
CA GLN A 141 26.08 -0.42 -7.15
C GLN A 141 26.67 0.35 -8.33
N GLU A 142 27.87 0.84 -8.24
CA GLU A 142 28.54 1.49 -9.36
C GLU A 142 28.58 0.56 -10.59
N GLY A 143 28.07 1.04 -11.72
CA GLY A 143 28.00 0.31 -12.97
C GLY A 143 27.11 -0.94 -12.98
N ASN A 144 26.29 -1.17 -11.92
CA ASN A 144 25.51 -2.40 -11.80
C ASN A 144 24.25 -2.26 -10.98
N LEU A 145 23.21 -3.03 -11.36
CA LEU A 145 22.07 -3.34 -10.48
C LEU A 145 22.11 -4.83 -10.13
N ARG A 146 22.13 -5.15 -8.85
CA ARG A 146 22.09 -6.52 -8.36
C ARG A 146 20.68 -6.84 -7.88
N ILE A 147 19.98 -7.73 -8.58
CA ILE A 147 18.63 -8.13 -8.29
C ILE A 147 18.64 -9.45 -7.54
N PHE A 148 17.92 -9.53 -6.43
CA PHE A 148 17.78 -10.75 -5.62
C PHE A 148 16.48 -10.76 -4.82
N ASN A 149 16.14 -11.90 -4.25
CA ASN A 149 14.92 -12.07 -3.48
C ASN A 149 15.24 -12.57 -2.07
N THR A 150 14.48 -12.09 -1.09
CA THR A 150 14.56 -12.56 0.31
C THR A 150 13.14 -12.76 0.86
N PRO A 151 12.93 -13.68 1.82
CA PRO A 151 11.61 -13.87 2.42
C PRO A 151 11.04 -12.58 3.03
N TYR A 152 9.74 -12.39 2.88
CA TYR A 152 8.98 -11.31 3.51
C TYR A 152 8.08 -11.91 4.60
N ASP A 153 8.71 -12.44 5.65
CA ASP A 153 7.98 -13.14 6.70
C ASP A 153 7.62 -12.21 7.87
N LYS A 154 6.67 -12.66 8.70
CA LYS A 154 6.40 -12.05 9.99
C LYS A 154 7.61 -12.18 10.89
N ILE A 155 7.80 -11.24 11.82
CA ILE A 155 8.82 -11.34 12.86
C ILE A 155 8.42 -12.45 13.82
N ASN A 156 9.30 -13.38 14.11
CA ASN A 156 9.08 -14.43 15.10
C ASN A 156 9.19 -13.85 16.52
N ILE A 157 8.04 -13.48 17.11
CA ILE A 157 7.97 -12.77 18.39
C ILE A 157 8.57 -13.59 19.54
N GLU A 158 8.41 -14.91 19.50
CA GLU A 158 8.91 -15.79 20.56
C GLU A 158 10.42 -15.88 20.60
N ASN A 159 11.07 -15.71 19.43
CA ASN A 159 12.52 -15.83 19.28
C ASN A 159 13.22 -14.46 19.20
N ILE A 160 12.63 -13.42 19.76
CA ILE A 160 13.27 -12.10 19.78
C ILE A 160 14.41 -12.06 20.82
N HIS A 161 15.62 -11.75 20.34
CA HIS A 161 16.81 -11.52 21.15
C HIS A 161 17.32 -10.10 20.94
N ILE A 162 17.45 -9.33 22.04
CA ILE A 162 17.98 -7.96 22.01
C ILE A 162 19.50 -8.02 21.82
N LYS A 163 20.02 -7.33 20.79
CA LYS A 163 21.45 -7.13 20.55
C LYS A 163 21.97 -5.87 21.25
N ARG A 164 21.21 -4.79 21.16
CA ARG A 164 21.58 -3.49 21.73
C ARG A 164 20.32 -2.67 22.00
N ASP A 165 20.27 -1.98 23.13
CA ASP A 165 19.24 -1.00 23.45
C ASP A 165 19.92 0.28 24.00
N ASN A 166 19.66 1.42 23.37
CA ASN A 166 20.17 2.72 23.80
C ASN A 166 19.05 3.80 23.64
N GLU A 167 19.36 5.05 23.96
CA GLU A 167 18.40 6.15 23.90
C GLU A 167 17.78 6.37 22.52
N THR A 168 18.55 6.16 21.44
CA THR A 168 18.15 6.48 20.07
C THR A 168 17.59 5.30 19.30
N SER A 169 17.96 4.08 19.66
CA SER A 169 17.60 2.87 18.90
C SER A 169 17.60 1.61 19.74
N ILE A 170 16.85 0.61 19.29
CA ILE A 170 16.94 -0.76 19.77
C ILE A 170 17.20 -1.68 18.58
N SER A 171 18.17 -2.58 18.69
CA SER A 171 18.44 -3.61 17.69
C SER A 171 18.19 -5.00 18.27
N PHE A 172 17.57 -5.86 17.48
CA PHE A 172 17.20 -7.21 17.86
C PHE A 172 17.22 -8.14 16.64
N ASN A 173 17.18 -9.42 16.87
CA ASN A 173 16.94 -10.45 15.85
C ASN A 173 15.84 -11.40 16.31
N ASP A 174 15.34 -12.19 15.35
CA ASP A 174 14.34 -13.23 15.55
C ASP A 174 14.84 -14.61 15.07
N GLU A 175 16.17 -14.82 15.11
CA GLU A 175 16.93 -15.96 14.56
C GLU A 175 17.00 -16.01 13.03
N ILE A 176 16.08 -15.34 12.31
CA ILE A 176 16.03 -15.32 10.85
C ILE A 176 16.60 -14.00 10.31
N ASN A 177 16.13 -12.88 10.86
CA ASN A 177 16.47 -11.54 10.39
C ASN A 177 16.98 -10.64 11.51
N GLU A 178 17.68 -9.59 11.14
CA GLU A 178 18.14 -8.53 12.04
C GLU A 178 17.33 -7.26 11.82
N TYR A 179 16.94 -6.62 12.92
CA TYR A 179 16.11 -5.42 12.93
C TYR A 179 16.75 -4.31 13.76
N ILE A 180 16.52 -3.07 13.33
CA ILE A 180 16.88 -1.85 14.06
C ILE A 180 15.65 -0.94 14.10
N PHE A 181 15.21 -0.58 15.30
CA PHE A 181 14.16 0.40 15.46
C PHE A 181 14.73 1.73 15.93
N ASN A 182 14.54 2.77 15.13
CA ASN A 182 14.88 4.14 15.49
C ASN A 182 13.75 4.73 16.34
N LYS A 183 14.02 4.99 17.63
CA LYS A 183 13.01 5.46 18.60
C LYS A 183 12.50 6.86 18.28
N SER A 184 13.38 7.77 17.84
CA SER A 184 13.01 9.16 17.56
C SER A 184 12.10 9.28 16.34
N LYS A 185 12.40 8.51 15.29
CA LYS A 185 11.66 8.50 14.01
C LYS A 185 10.53 7.46 13.98
N SER A 186 10.41 6.59 14.98
CA SER A 186 9.46 5.46 15.01
C SER A 186 9.54 4.57 13.77
N VAL A 187 10.75 4.35 13.25
CA VAL A 187 11.02 3.60 12.02
C VAL A 187 11.69 2.28 12.34
N LEU A 188 11.11 1.19 11.85
CA LEU A 188 11.71 -0.14 11.87
C LEU A 188 12.46 -0.39 10.57
N MET A 189 13.72 -0.76 10.68
CA MET A 189 14.58 -1.20 9.58
C MET A 189 14.88 -2.69 9.71
N GLN A 190 15.03 -3.36 8.58
CA GLN A 190 15.53 -4.73 8.48
C GLN A 190 16.87 -4.72 7.74
N ARG A 191 17.79 -5.58 8.16
CA ARG A 191 19.04 -5.82 7.44
C ARG A 191 18.78 -6.77 6.29
N PHE A 192 19.07 -6.33 5.07
CA PHE A 192 19.01 -7.13 3.86
C PHE A 192 20.42 -7.58 3.48
N ILE A 193 20.59 -8.87 3.23
CA ILE A 193 21.83 -9.49 2.79
C ILE A 193 21.57 -10.11 1.42
N VAL A 194 22.51 -9.96 0.49
CA VAL A 194 22.41 -10.56 -0.84
C VAL A 194 22.25 -12.07 -0.72
N SER A 195 21.22 -12.61 -1.35
CA SER A 195 20.99 -14.05 -1.42
C SER A 195 22.01 -14.73 -2.36
N ASN A 196 22.15 -16.05 -2.24
CA ASN A 196 23.04 -16.83 -3.12
C ASN A 196 22.55 -16.85 -4.60
N ILE A 197 21.25 -16.58 -4.81
CA ILE A 197 20.66 -16.49 -6.15
C ILE A 197 20.39 -15.01 -6.43
N TYR A 198 21.12 -14.44 -7.37
CA TYR A 198 20.98 -13.06 -7.81
C TYR A 198 21.21 -12.93 -9.33
N LYS A 199 20.77 -11.82 -9.90
CA LYS A 199 21.03 -11.42 -11.29
C LYS A 199 21.70 -10.05 -11.29
N ASP A 200 22.81 -9.93 -11.95
CA ASP A 200 23.49 -8.65 -12.19
C ASP A 200 23.05 -8.09 -13.56
N VAL A 201 22.72 -6.80 -13.57
CA VAL A 201 22.39 -6.02 -14.75
C VAL A 201 23.40 -4.90 -14.87
N LYS A 202 24.26 -4.94 -15.86
CA LYS A 202 25.26 -3.91 -16.12
C LYS A 202 24.58 -2.59 -16.54
N ILE A 203 25.07 -1.49 -15.99
CA ILE A 203 24.55 -0.14 -16.27
C ILE A 203 25.67 0.75 -16.73
N GLU A 204 25.49 1.35 -17.90
CA GLU A 204 26.32 2.45 -18.39
C GLU A 204 25.49 3.73 -18.35
N ILE A 205 25.83 4.64 -17.44
CA ILE A 205 25.09 5.90 -17.28
C ILE A 205 25.40 6.81 -18.47
N LEU A 206 24.35 7.27 -19.14
CA LEU A 206 24.47 8.16 -20.29
C LEU A 206 24.95 9.55 -19.87
N LYS A 207 25.92 10.10 -20.61
CA LYS A 207 26.44 11.45 -20.34
C LYS A 207 25.43 12.56 -20.57
N ASN A 208 24.62 12.44 -21.64
CA ASN A 208 23.63 13.46 -22.06
C ASN A 208 22.23 12.86 -22.25
N PRO A 209 21.58 12.36 -21.19
CA PRO A 209 20.27 11.69 -21.33
C PRO A 209 19.16 12.65 -21.79
N LEU A 210 19.23 13.94 -21.47
CA LEU A 210 18.25 14.96 -21.92
C LEU A 210 18.27 15.14 -23.44
N GLU A 211 19.44 15.21 -24.05
CA GLU A 211 19.57 15.31 -25.51
C GLU A 211 19.01 14.08 -26.24
N LEU A 212 19.23 12.89 -25.68
CA LEU A 212 18.65 11.67 -26.20
C LEU A 212 17.12 11.70 -26.17
N LEU A 213 16.53 12.11 -25.02
CA LEU A 213 15.09 12.23 -24.88
C LEU A 213 14.51 13.28 -25.82
N GLU A 214 15.18 14.43 -26.01
CA GLU A 214 14.74 15.45 -26.95
C GLU A 214 14.69 14.92 -28.40
N LYS A 215 15.74 14.20 -28.82
CA LYS A 215 15.77 13.54 -30.15
C LYS A 215 14.63 12.52 -30.31
N PHE A 216 14.40 11.70 -29.28
CA PHE A 216 13.33 10.71 -29.28
C PHE A 216 11.95 11.38 -29.39
N PHE A 217 11.67 12.41 -28.60
CA PHE A 217 10.39 13.12 -28.63
C PHE A 217 10.14 13.87 -29.96
N LYS A 218 11.20 14.35 -30.63
CA LYS A 218 11.06 14.94 -31.96
C LYS A 218 10.68 13.92 -33.04
N GLN A 219 11.03 12.64 -32.82
CA GLN A 219 10.68 11.54 -33.74
C GLN A 219 9.28 10.96 -33.49
N LEU A 220 8.70 11.19 -32.29
CA LEU A 220 7.33 10.74 -31.99
C LEU A 220 6.31 11.54 -32.80
N ASN A 221 5.51 10.84 -33.61
CA ASN A 221 4.36 11.43 -34.28
C ASN A 221 3.30 11.87 -33.25
N SER A 222 2.55 12.94 -33.55
CA SER A 222 1.52 13.50 -32.67
C SER A 222 0.39 12.52 -32.30
N LYS A 223 0.23 11.45 -33.06
CA LYS A 223 -0.74 10.35 -32.82
C LYS A 223 -0.34 9.43 -31.66
N ASP A 224 0.95 9.37 -31.31
CA ASP A 224 1.49 8.52 -30.25
C ASP A 224 1.44 9.19 -28.87
N LYS A 225 1.00 10.45 -28.81
CA LYS A 225 0.81 11.17 -27.54
C LYS A 225 -0.50 10.72 -26.89
N VAL A 226 -0.44 9.64 -26.16
CA VAL A 226 -1.55 9.23 -25.28
C VAL A 226 -1.59 10.17 -24.09
N LEU A 227 -2.50 11.16 -24.12
CA LEU A 227 -2.86 11.88 -22.91
C LEU A 227 -3.52 10.89 -21.95
N THR A 228 -2.82 10.50 -20.91
CA THR A 228 -3.42 9.76 -19.80
C THR A 228 -4.54 10.62 -19.22
N LYS A 229 -5.80 10.21 -19.43
CA LYS A 229 -6.93 10.77 -18.68
C LYS A 229 -6.60 10.60 -17.21
N GLY A 230 -6.70 11.67 -16.43
CA GLY A 230 -6.52 11.61 -14.98
C GLY A 230 -7.38 10.51 -14.37
N ILE A 231 -6.82 9.80 -13.41
CA ILE A 231 -7.58 8.77 -12.69
C ILE A 231 -8.63 9.49 -11.86
N ASP A 232 -9.90 9.14 -12.08
CA ASP A 232 -11.02 9.73 -11.38
C ASP A 232 -11.22 9.00 -10.04
N TYR A 233 -10.76 9.58 -8.94
CA TYR A 233 -10.88 9.01 -7.60
C TYR A 233 -11.11 10.07 -6.52
N VAL A 234 -11.71 9.64 -5.42
CA VAL A 234 -11.88 10.44 -4.21
C VAL A 234 -11.38 9.67 -2.98
N VAL A 235 -10.92 10.38 -1.96
CA VAL A 235 -10.53 9.79 -0.67
C VAL A 235 -11.61 10.11 0.35
N LEU A 236 -12.09 9.10 1.07
CA LEU A 236 -13.14 9.22 2.08
C LEU A 236 -12.58 8.88 3.46
N PRO A 237 -12.66 9.79 4.44
CA PRO A 237 -12.20 9.52 5.79
C PRO A 237 -13.09 8.49 6.49
N LEU A 238 -12.51 7.60 7.26
CA LEU A 238 -13.23 6.65 8.12
C LEU A 238 -13.51 7.22 9.52
N TYR A 239 -13.14 8.47 9.73
CA TYR A 239 -13.28 9.23 10.97
C TYR A 239 -13.91 10.62 10.70
N SER A 240 -14.25 11.32 11.77
CA SER A 240 -14.74 12.70 11.70
C SER A 240 -13.59 13.67 11.50
N LEU A 241 -13.59 14.43 10.40
CA LEU A 241 -12.58 15.48 10.12
C LEU A 241 -12.58 16.60 11.17
N ARG A 242 -13.68 16.75 11.94
CA ARG A 242 -13.83 17.84 12.91
C ARG A 242 -13.03 17.61 14.19
N ASN A 243 -13.01 16.38 14.70
CA ASN A 243 -12.39 16.03 15.99
C ASN A 243 -11.38 14.88 15.87
N HIS A 244 -11.09 14.40 14.67
CA HIS A 244 -10.18 13.30 14.39
C HIS A 244 -10.48 12.01 15.19
N GLU A 245 -11.77 11.72 15.39
CA GLU A 245 -12.24 10.53 16.10
C GLU A 245 -13.19 9.72 15.22
N VAL A 246 -13.25 8.42 15.44
CA VAL A 246 -14.32 7.58 14.88
C VAL A 246 -15.58 7.78 15.71
N PRO A 247 -16.68 8.32 15.12
CA PRO A 247 -17.88 8.61 15.90
C PRO A 247 -18.51 7.35 16.50
N LEU A 248 -19.00 7.44 17.74
CA LEU A 248 -19.55 6.29 18.48
C LEU A 248 -20.87 5.74 17.91
N LYS A 249 -21.66 6.59 17.20
CA LYS A 249 -23.03 6.27 16.76
C LYS A 249 -23.27 6.55 15.29
N SER A 250 -22.21 6.67 14.48
CA SER A 250 -22.31 6.93 13.04
C SER A 250 -21.09 6.42 12.30
N GLY A 251 -21.10 6.45 10.97
CA GLY A 251 -20.00 5.93 10.16
C GLY A 251 -19.76 4.44 10.41
N LEU A 252 -18.55 4.08 10.81
CA LEU A 252 -18.16 2.69 11.12
C LEU A 252 -18.94 2.10 12.30
N ASN A 253 -19.46 2.94 13.19
CA ASN A 253 -20.25 2.55 14.36
C ASN A 253 -21.76 2.84 14.17
N GLN A 254 -22.26 2.90 12.93
CA GLN A 254 -23.69 3.15 12.63
C GLN A 254 -24.63 2.15 13.31
N TRP A 255 -24.21 0.89 13.47
CA TRP A 255 -24.95 -0.16 14.16
C TRP A 255 -25.36 0.23 15.60
N ASN A 256 -24.56 1.08 16.26
CA ASN A 256 -24.77 1.58 17.63
C ASN A 256 -25.67 2.82 17.71
N ALA A 257 -26.22 3.28 16.59
CA ALA A 257 -27.05 4.50 16.58
C ALA A 257 -28.47 4.21 17.12
N SER A 258 -29.03 5.18 17.84
CA SER A 258 -30.41 5.13 18.37
C SER A 258 -31.45 5.35 17.25
N GLY A 259 -32.73 5.16 17.56
CA GLY A 259 -33.87 5.50 16.72
C GLY A 259 -34.55 4.32 16.04
N ARG A 260 -33.83 3.25 15.67
CA ARG A 260 -34.39 1.99 15.18
C ARG A 260 -33.43 0.83 15.46
N PRO A 261 -33.92 -0.40 15.53
CA PRO A 261 -33.04 -1.60 15.54
C PRO A 261 -32.17 -1.62 14.28
N ARG A 262 -30.88 -1.95 14.46
CA ARG A 262 -29.90 -2.10 13.39
C ARG A 262 -29.17 -3.41 13.53
N HIS A 263 -28.76 -3.97 12.39
CA HIS A 263 -27.84 -5.11 12.41
C HIS A 263 -26.47 -4.66 12.90
N GLU A 264 -25.76 -5.51 13.64
CA GLU A 264 -24.41 -5.22 14.18
C GLU A 264 -23.35 -4.98 13.11
N ASP A 265 -23.63 -5.34 11.86
CA ASP A 265 -22.79 -5.07 10.70
C ASP A 265 -23.29 -3.86 9.87
N GLU A 266 -24.25 -3.09 10.35
CA GLU A 266 -24.71 -1.91 9.62
C GLU A 266 -23.74 -0.75 9.82
N LEU A 267 -23.07 -0.35 8.74
CA LEU A 267 -22.22 0.82 8.70
C LEU A 267 -22.39 1.60 7.39
N TYR A 268 -21.86 2.79 7.34
CA TYR A 268 -21.60 3.51 6.09
C TYR A 268 -20.23 4.19 6.15
N ILE A 269 -19.63 4.41 4.98
CA ILE A 269 -18.43 5.23 4.83
C ILE A 269 -18.89 6.68 4.64
N PRO A 270 -18.46 7.62 5.49
CA PRO A 270 -18.83 9.03 5.37
C PRO A 270 -18.35 9.63 4.05
N VAL A 271 -19.20 10.40 3.38
CA VAL A 271 -18.85 11.17 2.20
C VAL A 271 -18.97 12.65 2.54
N PRO A 272 -17.84 13.37 2.74
CA PRO A 272 -17.85 14.78 3.04
C PRO A 272 -18.56 15.62 1.97
N ALA A 273 -19.28 16.65 2.37
CA ALA A 273 -20.06 17.48 1.46
C ALA A 273 -19.22 18.16 0.35
N PHE A 274 -17.94 18.43 0.64
CA PHE A 274 -17.04 19.03 -0.35
C PHE A 274 -16.76 18.06 -1.53
N ILE A 275 -16.86 16.74 -1.35
CA ILE A 275 -16.75 15.78 -2.45
C ILE A 275 -17.81 16.06 -3.51
N HIS A 276 -19.06 16.26 -3.11
CA HIS A 276 -20.15 16.58 -4.05
C HIS A 276 -20.00 17.97 -4.69
N LYS A 277 -19.39 18.92 -3.95
CA LYS A 277 -19.14 20.27 -4.44
C LYS A 277 -18.02 20.31 -5.50
N TYR A 278 -16.90 19.62 -5.25
CA TYR A 278 -15.71 19.69 -6.13
C TYR A 278 -15.69 18.58 -7.20
N TYR A 279 -16.40 17.48 -6.96
CA TYR A 279 -16.55 16.37 -7.90
C TYR A 279 -18.02 16.07 -8.19
N PRO A 280 -18.76 17.02 -8.78
CA PRO A 280 -20.15 16.81 -9.14
C PRO A 280 -20.29 15.60 -10.06
N ASN A 281 -21.27 14.75 -9.81
CA ASN A 281 -21.51 13.51 -10.57
C ASN A 281 -20.40 12.43 -10.46
N PHE A 282 -19.51 12.53 -9.49
CA PHE A 282 -18.57 11.44 -9.20
C PHE A 282 -19.36 10.18 -8.79
N PHE A 283 -20.18 10.28 -7.75
CA PHE A 283 -21.13 9.25 -7.38
C PHE A 283 -22.47 9.42 -8.09
N PRO A 284 -23.25 8.33 -8.30
CA PRO A 284 -24.62 8.44 -8.77
C PRO A 284 -25.51 9.12 -7.73
N SER A 285 -26.73 9.48 -8.15
CA SER A 285 -27.74 10.04 -7.26
C SER A 285 -28.06 9.09 -6.11
N ARG A 286 -28.60 9.65 -5.01
CA ARG A 286 -29.06 8.87 -3.86
C ARG A 286 -29.94 7.69 -4.31
N ASP A 287 -29.74 6.54 -3.66
CA ASP A 287 -30.47 5.29 -3.89
C ASP A 287 -30.28 4.63 -5.28
N VAL A 288 -29.48 5.20 -6.18
CA VAL A 288 -29.06 4.54 -7.42
C VAL A 288 -27.93 3.56 -7.11
N SER A 289 -28.15 2.29 -7.44
CA SER A 289 -27.17 1.23 -7.21
C SER A 289 -25.99 1.33 -8.15
N PHE A 290 -24.81 0.95 -7.65
CA PHE A 290 -23.57 0.76 -8.41
C PHE A 290 -22.80 -0.45 -7.87
N GLU A 291 -21.83 -0.96 -8.63
CA GLU A 291 -20.98 -2.04 -8.19
C GLU A 291 -19.75 -1.47 -7.45
N LEU A 292 -19.48 -1.98 -6.25
CA LEU A 292 -18.28 -1.68 -5.47
C LEU A 292 -17.36 -2.90 -5.46
N LEU A 293 -16.23 -2.80 -6.13
CA LEU A 293 -15.21 -3.85 -6.21
C LEU A 293 -14.25 -3.71 -5.02
N LEU A 294 -14.23 -4.71 -4.16
CA LEU A 294 -13.36 -4.79 -3.00
C LEU A 294 -11.93 -5.23 -3.39
N PRO A 295 -10.92 -5.01 -2.54
CA PRO A 295 -9.53 -5.36 -2.81
C PRO A 295 -9.28 -6.85 -3.10
N ASP A 296 -10.05 -7.74 -2.49
CA ASP A 296 -9.99 -9.19 -2.70
C ASP A 296 -10.65 -9.66 -4.00
N GLY A 297 -11.28 -8.73 -4.76
CA GLY A 297 -12.04 -9.01 -5.97
C GLY A 297 -13.53 -9.29 -5.72
N THR A 298 -13.99 -9.28 -4.47
CA THR A 298 -15.42 -9.39 -4.13
C THR A 298 -16.19 -8.19 -4.66
N LYS A 299 -17.36 -8.42 -5.23
CA LYS A 299 -18.25 -7.40 -5.77
C LYS A 299 -19.43 -7.21 -4.84
N LEU A 300 -19.66 -5.99 -4.39
CA LEU A 300 -20.83 -5.62 -3.60
C LEU A 300 -21.73 -4.70 -4.43
N SER A 301 -23.04 -4.86 -4.28
CA SER A 301 -23.98 -3.79 -4.65
C SER A 301 -23.88 -2.68 -3.60
N ALA A 302 -23.74 -1.44 -4.04
CA ALA A 302 -23.62 -0.29 -3.16
C ALA A 302 -24.49 0.87 -3.66
N LYS A 303 -24.77 1.81 -2.78
CA LYS A 303 -25.53 3.03 -3.08
C LYS A 303 -25.11 4.19 -2.18
N MET A 304 -25.40 5.39 -2.63
CA MET A 304 -25.36 6.57 -1.79
C MET A 304 -26.61 6.64 -0.91
N CYS A 305 -26.46 7.00 0.34
CA CYS A 305 -27.55 7.10 1.32
C CYS A 305 -27.47 8.41 2.12
N GLN A 306 -28.44 8.64 2.98
CA GLN A 306 -28.63 9.85 3.80
C GLN A 306 -28.94 11.11 2.97
N ASP A 307 -29.41 12.15 3.64
CA ASP A 307 -29.70 13.44 2.99
C ASP A 307 -28.40 14.07 2.48
N GLY A 308 -28.43 14.51 1.22
CA GLY A 308 -27.27 15.02 0.52
C GLY A 308 -26.25 13.94 0.13
N ALA A 309 -26.65 12.65 0.06
CA ALA A 309 -25.79 11.53 -0.34
C ALA A 309 -24.48 11.44 0.48
N LYS A 310 -24.58 11.69 1.79
CA LYS A 310 -23.41 11.80 2.71
C LYS A 310 -22.87 10.47 3.19
N GLY A 311 -23.41 9.34 2.76
CA GLY A 311 -22.97 8.01 3.14
C GLY A 311 -22.89 7.06 1.95
N LEU A 312 -21.80 6.30 1.85
CA LEU A 312 -21.66 5.16 0.95
C LEU A 312 -21.96 3.88 1.73
N MET A 313 -22.90 3.07 1.28
CA MET A 313 -23.40 1.89 1.97
C MET A 313 -23.60 0.75 0.99
N SER A 314 -23.42 -0.50 1.43
CA SER A 314 -23.82 -1.66 0.64
C SER A 314 -25.32 -1.85 0.61
N ASN A 315 -25.79 -2.62 -0.34
CA ASN A 315 -27.19 -3.03 -0.49
C ASN A 315 -27.24 -4.55 -0.80
N PRO A 316 -27.51 -5.43 0.19
CA PRO A 316 -27.99 -5.17 1.56
C PRO A 316 -26.99 -4.45 2.49
N ASN A 317 -27.55 -3.72 3.48
CA ASN A 317 -26.79 -2.79 4.35
C ASN A 317 -25.65 -3.44 5.17
N ARG A 318 -25.69 -4.75 5.40
CA ARG A 318 -24.74 -5.47 6.26
C ARG A 318 -23.47 -5.93 5.56
N GLU A 319 -23.43 -6.02 4.24
CA GLU A 319 -22.32 -6.66 3.52
C GLU A 319 -21.01 -5.88 3.64
N LEU A 320 -21.07 -4.54 3.48
CA LEU A 320 -19.91 -3.68 3.67
C LEU A 320 -19.39 -3.75 5.11
N GLY A 321 -20.30 -3.82 6.08
CA GLY A 321 -19.95 -3.95 7.50
C GLY A 321 -19.36 -5.32 7.83
N ASN A 322 -19.93 -6.39 7.34
CA ASN A 322 -19.35 -7.71 7.49
C ASN A 322 -17.92 -7.77 6.95
N TRP A 323 -17.68 -7.20 5.76
CA TRP A 323 -16.35 -7.11 5.19
C TRP A 323 -15.44 -6.24 6.07
N LEU A 324 -15.80 -4.99 6.36
CA LEU A 324 -14.90 -4.05 7.03
C LEU A 324 -14.71 -4.35 8.51
N LEU A 325 -15.81 -4.63 9.24
CA LEU A 325 -15.71 -4.84 10.70
C LEU A 325 -15.20 -6.23 11.06
N ARG A 326 -15.67 -7.29 10.36
CA ARG A 326 -15.37 -8.67 10.73
C ARG A 326 -14.13 -9.21 10.04
N LYS A 327 -14.05 -9.10 8.70
CA LYS A 327 -12.92 -9.65 7.95
C LYS A 327 -11.67 -8.78 8.06
N ILE A 328 -11.83 -7.44 8.07
CA ILE A 328 -10.71 -6.50 8.03
C ILE A 328 -10.25 -6.09 9.42
N LEU A 329 -11.14 -5.51 10.22
CA LEU A 329 -10.82 -5.00 11.56
C LEU A 329 -10.88 -6.05 12.67
N HIS A 330 -11.35 -7.27 12.35
CA HIS A 330 -11.52 -8.38 13.30
C HIS A 330 -12.31 -8.01 14.56
N LYS A 331 -13.23 -7.03 14.43
CA LYS A 331 -14.09 -6.60 15.53
C LYS A 331 -15.17 -7.64 15.80
N LYS A 332 -15.34 -8.00 17.07
CA LYS A 332 -16.50 -8.79 17.51
C LYS A 332 -17.79 -7.96 17.41
N PRO A 333 -18.97 -8.60 17.26
CA PRO A 333 -20.25 -7.91 17.37
C PRO A 333 -20.29 -6.99 18.58
N HIS A 334 -20.91 -5.80 18.40
CA HIS A 334 -21.06 -4.76 19.43
C HIS A 334 -19.77 -4.10 19.95
N ASN A 335 -18.61 -4.40 19.36
CA ASN A 335 -17.36 -3.68 19.71
C ASN A 335 -17.19 -2.43 18.87
N ILE A 336 -16.99 -1.31 19.53
CA ILE A 336 -16.77 0.01 18.91
C ILE A 336 -15.44 0.03 18.16
N VAL A 337 -15.44 0.60 16.96
CA VAL A 337 -14.22 0.95 16.22
C VAL A 337 -13.71 2.29 16.68
N THR A 338 -12.42 2.40 16.96
CA THR A 338 -11.73 3.60 17.42
C THR A 338 -10.64 4.04 16.44
N MET A 339 -10.08 5.25 16.60
CA MET A 339 -8.90 5.68 15.84
C MET A 339 -7.70 4.78 16.09
N GLN A 340 -7.51 4.30 17.32
CA GLN A 340 -6.43 3.37 17.65
C GLN A 340 -6.51 2.09 16.80
N ASP A 341 -7.71 1.56 16.57
CA ASP A 341 -7.89 0.39 15.71
C ASP A 341 -7.39 0.66 14.27
N LEU A 342 -7.78 1.80 13.71
CA LEU A 342 -7.37 2.18 12.36
C LEU A 342 -5.86 2.40 12.27
N ASP A 343 -5.26 3.07 13.25
CA ASP A 343 -3.82 3.34 13.33
C ASP A 343 -2.97 2.06 13.44
N GLU A 344 -3.47 1.07 14.19
CA GLU A 344 -2.81 -0.24 14.32
C GLU A 344 -2.73 -0.97 12.98
N PHE A 345 -3.79 -0.91 12.16
CA PHE A 345 -3.77 -1.47 10.80
C PHE A 345 -3.04 -0.58 9.80
N GLY A 346 -2.82 0.69 10.11
CA GLY A 346 -2.05 1.63 9.29
C GLY A 346 -2.85 2.33 8.21
N PHE A 347 -4.19 2.43 8.34
CA PHE A 347 -5.05 3.23 7.46
C PHE A 347 -6.04 4.05 8.29
N ASP A 348 -6.58 5.12 7.71
CA ASP A 348 -7.62 5.96 8.33
C ASP A 348 -8.70 6.39 7.32
N SER A 349 -8.50 6.05 6.06
CA SER A 349 -9.33 6.48 4.95
C SER A 349 -9.46 5.37 3.91
N VAL A 350 -10.41 5.50 3.02
CA VAL A 350 -10.50 4.69 1.82
C VAL A 350 -10.44 5.58 0.59
N CYS A 351 -9.77 5.10 -0.45
CA CYS A 351 -9.83 5.68 -1.77
C CYS A 351 -10.90 4.95 -2.58
N VAL A 352 -11.80 5.70 -3.22
CA VAL A 352 -12.83 5.18 -4.12
C VAL A 352 -12.52 5.68 -5.52
N GLN A 353 -12.22 4.77 -6.43
CA GLN A 353 -11.89 5.06 -7.82
C GLN A 353 -13.07 4.71 -8.72
N LYS A 354 -13.51 5.67 -9.53
CA LYS A 354 -14.53 5.46 -10.57
C LYS A 354 -13.88 4.82 -11.79
N MET A 355 -14.31 3.62 -12.12
CA MET A 355 -13.79 2.90 -13.29
C MET A 355 -14.42 3.47 -14.58
N ASN A 356 -13.68 3.37 -15.68
CA ASN A 356 -14.13 3.84 -17.00
C ASN A 356 -15.04 2.85 -17.74
N TYR A 357 -15.59 1.86 -17.02
CA TYR A 357 -16.48 0.84 -17.56
C TYR A 357 -17.66 0.59 -16.63
N LYS A 358 -18.70 -0.02 -17.18
CA LYS A 358 -19.86 -0.53 -16.47
C LYS A 358 -19.82 -2.06 -16.46
N ASN A 359 -20.47 -2.68 -15.47
CA ASN A 359 -20.61 -4.12 -15.40
C ASN A 359 -21.67 -4.63 -16.43
N GLU A 360 -21.86 -5.95 -16.48
CA GLU A 360 -22.82 -6.61 -17.40
C GLU A 360 -24.28 -6.14 -17.20
N ALA A 361 -24.63 -5.70 -16.00
CA ALA A 361 -25.94 -5.12 -15.70
C ALA A 361 -26.06 -3.60 -16.02
N GLY A 362 -25.02 -3.02 -16.63
CA GLY A 362 -24.99 -1.58 -16.98
C GLY A 362 -24.71 -0.66 -15.80
N LEU A 363 -24.38 -1.17 -14.62
CA LEU A 363 -24.07 -0.39 -13.44
C LEU A 363 -22.64 0.15 -13.50
N GLN A 364 -22.45 1.39 -13.03
CA GLN A 364 -21.13 1.98 -12.87
C GLN A 364 -20.31 1.16 -11.86
N VAL A 365 -19.05 0.88 -12.17
CA VAL A 365 -18.13 0.17 -11.28
C VAL A 365 -17.24 1.17 -10.58
N TYR A 366 -17.10 1.00 -9.26
CA TYR A 366 -16.12 1.70 -8.41
C TYR A 366 -15.22 0.66 -7.75
N LYS A 367 -13.93 0.97 -7.62
CA LYS A 367 -12.97 0.17 -6.86
C LYS A 367 -12.67 0.90 -5.56
N ILE A 368 -12.65 0.17 -4.44
CA ILE A 368 -12.27 0.71 -3.12
C ILE A 368 -10.96 0.09 -2.67
N TYR A 369 -10.09 0.87 -2.02
CA TYR A 369 -8.88 0.40 -1.35
C TYR A 369 -8.54 1.31 -0.18
N PHE A 370 -7.76 0.79 0.78
CA PHE A 370 -7.38 1.53 1.98
C PHE A 370 -6.23 2.50 1.71
N THR A 371 -6.25 3.64 2.40
CA THR A 371 -5.21 4.66 2.30
C THR A 371 -5.02 5.37 3.64
N GLN A 372 -3.90 6.04 3.79
CA GLN A 372 -3.68 7.01 4.86
C GLN A 372 -3.73 8.42 4.28
N ASN A 373 -4.15 9.37 5.13
CA ASN A 373 -3.88 10.79 4.92
C ASN A 373 -4.88 11.55 4.05
N VAL A 374 -5.92 12.01 4.71
CA VAL A 374 -6.82 13.06 4.18
C VAL A 374 -6.18 14.45 4.26
N GLU A 375 -5.09 14.65 5.02
CA GLU A 375 -4.37 15.94 5.13
C GLU A 375 -3.88 16.48 3.78
N ASN A 376 -3.67 15.61 2.81
CA ASN A 376 -3.43 16.02 1.42
C ASN A 376 -4.66 16.64 0.73
N TYR A 377 -5.85 16.51 1.30
CA TYR A 377 -7.07 17.11 0.74
C TYR A 377 -7.10 18.62 0.91
N ASP A 378 -6.65 19.15 2.06
CA ASP A 378 -6.55 20.58 2.29
C ASP A 378 -5.57 21.23 1.32
N ASN A 379 -4.46 20.57 1.01
CA ASN A 379 -3.52 20.98 -0.04
C ASN A 379 -4.10 20.89 -1.46
N PHE A 380 -5.05 20.00 -1.70
CA PHE A 380 -5.70 19.83 -2.99
C PHE A 380 -6.84 20.86 -3.19
N ILE A 381 -7.53 21.21 -2.11
CA ILE A 381 -8.59 22.22 -2.09
C ILE A 381 -8.01 23.64 -2.18
N GLN A 382 -6.86 23.89 -1.53
CA GLN A 382 -6.17 25.21 -1.57
C GLN A 382 -5.46 25.49 -2.90
N LYS A 383 -5.24 24.49 -3.75
CA LYS A 383 -4.61 24.64 -5.09
C LYS A 383 -5.60 24.86 -6.24
N LYS A 384 -6.88 24.98 -5.95
CA LYS A 384 -7.92 25.42 -6.88
C LYS A 384 -8.58 26.68 -6.37
#